data_d33ee943ce669a3d1d09ba3351bd7643
#
_entry.id   d33ee943ce669a3d1d09ba3351bd7643
#
_cell.length_a   1.000
_cell.length_b   1.000
_cell.length_c   1.000
_cell.angle_alpha   90.00
_cell.angle_beta   90.00
_cell.angle_gamma   90.00
#
_symmetry.space_group_name_H-M   'P 1'
#
loop_
_entity.id
_entity.type
_entity.pdbx_description
1 polymer ?
#
loop_
_entity_poly.entity_id
_entity_poly.type
_entity_poly.pdbx_seq_one_letter_code
_entity_poly.pdbx_strand_id
1 'polypeptide(L)'
;MSYAPSKPVPRAPMITLVGAAGVGKSSLAAMFPNAVFIQAESGESVFDSWEDADKPMLLPELPKSKPDAPVSTKNEIMAQLRWLATDKNHGFKTLVIDTVSALHILFERELCDSEGATNIIEAHGGYGKGLLALRDWHNDVRNACEYLAKKCGIAVIFLSHIGVQKFKQGPASDEYCIYNLDLPPACLSVYVNLVDAVVFLTQEEFVDGNKTDKKGVITKYGKLIQTGDRYLVTENAGNVG
;
A
#
# COMPACT_ATOMS: atom_id res chain seq x y z
N MET A 1 33.80 -27.36 -6.38
CA MET A 1 33.14 -26.07 -6.70
C MET A 1 33.70 -25.03 -5.75
N SER A 2 34.21 -23.92 -6.26
CA SER A 2 34.74 -22.82 -5.45
C SER A 2 33.64 -21.74 -5.38
N TYR A 3 33.19 -21.37 -4.17
CA TYR A 3 32.26 -20.27 -3.95
C TYR A 3 33.06 -18.98 -3.76
N ALA A 4 32.88 -18.01 -4.63
CA ALA A 4 33.43 -16.66 -4.42
C ALA A 4 32.41 -15.82 -3.65
N PRO A 5 32.81 -15.17 -2.51
CA PRO A 5 31.93 -14.25 -1.81
C PRO A 5 31.58 -13.06 -2.72
N SER A 6 30.29 -12.75 -2.84
CA SER A 6 29.82 -11.56 -3.58
C SER A 6 29.65 -10.38 -2.63
N LYS A 7 30.05 -9.19 -3.09
CA LYS A 7 29.72 -7.95 -2.35
C LYS A 7 28.26 -7.58 -2.61
N PRO A 8 27.54 -7.05 -1.58
CA PRO A 8 26.20 -6.51 -1.78
C PRO A 8 26.24 -5.42 -2.87
N VAL A 9 25.36 -5.53 -3.86
CA VAL A 9 25.20 -4.48 -4.86
C VAL A 9 24.20 -3.48 -4.30
N PRO A 10 24.57 -2.18 -4.15
CA PRO A 10 23.64 -1.16 -3.73
C PRO A 10 22.44 -1.12 -4.70
N ARG A 11 21.25 -1.09 -4.16
CA ARG A 11 20.01 -0.92 -4.90
C ARG A 11 19.20 0.22 -4.29
N ALA A 12 18.32 0.82 -5.09
CA ALA A 12 17.36 1.77 -4.57
C ALA A 12 16.39 1.08 -3.59
N PRO A 13 15.92 1.77 -2.54
CA PRO A 13 15.05 1.18 -1.52
C PRO A 13 13.64 0.91 -2.07
N MET A 14 13.01 -0.09 -1.47
CA MET A 14 11.58 -0.39 -1.61
C MET A 14 10.94 -0.27 -0.23
N ILE A 15 9.96 0.61 -0.08
CA ILE A 15 9.35 0.95 1.21
C ILE A 15 7.85 0.82 1.10
N THR A 16 7.21 0.25 2.11
CA THR A 16 5.76 0.30 2.27
C THR A 16 5.39 1.35 3.32
N LEU A 17 4.60 2.34 2.92
CA LEU A 17 4.08 3.41 3.78
C LEU A 17 2.59 3.17 4.04
N VAL A 18 2.26 2.90 5.28
CA VAL A 18 0.89 2.56 5.74
C VAL A 18 0.32 3.72 6.55
N GLY A 19 -0.96 3.99 6.42
CA GLY A 19 -1.61 5.01 7.25
C GLY A 19 -3.08 5.20 6.91
N ALA A 20 -3.80 5.88 7.79
CA ALA A 20 -5.21 6.21 7.60
C ALA A 20 -5.44 7.09 6.35
N ALA A 21 -6.67 7.10 5.85
CA ALA A 21 -7.05 8.05 4.80
C ALA A 21 -6.85 9.49 5.29
N GLY A 22 -6.34 10.38 4.44
CA GLY A 22 -6.14 11.79 4.77
C GLY A 22 -4.94 12.10 5.68
N VAL A 23 -4.17 11.11 6.16
CA VAL A 23 -3.01 11.35 7.04
C VAL A 23 -1.82 11.98 6.32
N GLY A 24 -1.83 12.05 4.98
CA GLY A 24 -0.78 12.71 4.18
C GLY A 24 0.23 11.76 3.54
N LYS A 25 -0.11 10.48 3.31
CA LYS A 25 0.77 9.50 2.66
C LYS A 25 1.25 9.96 1.28
N SER A 26 0.31 10.35 0.41
CA SER A 26 0.61 10.78 -0.97
C SER A 26 1.45 12.06 -0.96
N SER A 27 1.12 13.04 -0.09
CA SER A 27 1.92 14.26 0.06
C SER A 27 3.35 13.96 0.51
N LEU A 28 3.53 13.06 1.48
CA LEU A 28 4.87 12.66 1.93
C LEU A 28 5.64 11.95 0.81
N ALA A 29 5.00 11.04 0.09
CA ALA A 29 5.63 10.30 -1.00
C ALA A 29 6.02 11.22 -2.18
N ALA A 30 5.24 12.27 -2.44
CA ALA A 30 5.54 13.26 -3.48
C ALA A 30 6.79 14.11 -3.19
N MET A 31 7.18 14.23 -1.92
CA MET A 31 8.39 14.95 -1.51
C MET A 31 9.69 14.17 -1.80
N PHE A 32 9.60 12.91 -2.22
CA PHE A 32 10.78 12.15 -2.62
C PHE A 32 11.32 12.62 -3.98
N PRO A 33 12.63 12.45 -4.24
CA PRO A 33 13.25 12.98 -5.46
C PRO A 33 12.56 12.51 -6.74
N ASN A 34 12.16 13.45 -7.60
CA ASN A 34 11.57 13.22 -8.91
C ASN A 34 10.53 12.09 -8.90
N ALA A 35 9.53 12.22 -8.03
CA ALA A 35 8.49 11.21 -7.83
C ALA A 35 7.54 11.13 -9.03
N VAL A 36 7.21 9.89 -9.43
CA VAL A 36 6.16 9.58 -10.40
C VAL A 36 5.16 8.61 -9.76
N PHE A 37 3.87 8.85 -9.97
CA PHE A 37 2.79 8.10 -9.37
C PHE A 37 2.09 7.21 -10.39
N ILE A 38 1.89 5.94 -10.04
CA ILE A 38 0.89 5.06 -10.63
C ILE A 38 -0.37 5.16 -9.77
N GLN A 39 -1.46 5.61 -10.39
CA GLN A 39 -2.71 5.92 -9.71
C GLN A 39 -3.68 4.74 -9.77
N ALA A 40 -3.85 4.02 -8.65
CA ALA A 40 -4.88 3.01 -8.49
C ALA A 40 -6.18 3.59 -7.91
N GLU A 41 -6.10 4.76 -7.28
CA GLU A 41 -7.24 5.54 -6.83
C GLU A 41 -7.11 7.00 -7.27
N SER A 42 -8.25 7.68 -7.38
CA SER A 42 -8.29 9.09 -7.79
C SER A 42 -7.88 9.97 -6.60
N GLY A 43 -6.60 10.31 -6.50
CA GLY A 43 -6.02 11.14 -5.44
C GLY A 43 -5.48 12.48 -5.92
N GLU A 44 -5.76 12.86 -7.16
CA GLU A 44 -5.18 14.02 -7.84
C GLU A 44 -5.39 15.33 -7.08
N SER A 45 -6.55 15.52 -6.47
CA SER A 45 -6.92 16.76 -5.74
C SER A 45 -5.98 17.07 -4.55
N VAL A 46 -5.21 16.10 -4.08
CA VAL A 46 -4.22 16.33 -3.01
C VAL A 46 -3.14 17.33 -3.45
N PHE A 47 -2.84 17.40 -4.75
CA PHE A 47 -1.81 18.25 -5.31
C PHE A 47 -2.33 19.55 -5.93
N ASP A 48 -3.64 19.81 -5.92
CA ASP A 48 -4.24 20.98 -6.58
C ASP A 48 -3.71 22.31 -6.02
N SER A 49 -3.44 22.34 -4.71
CA SER A 49 -2.91 23.53 -4.04
C SER A 49 -1.39 23.69 -4.09
N TRP A 50 -0.69 22.74 -4.71
CA TRP A 50 0.78 22.79 -4.80
C TRP A 50 1.19 23.67 -5.97
N GLU A 51 2.37 24.32 -5.86
CA GLU A 51 2.99 25.01 -6.99
C GLU A 51 3.34 23.98 -8.08
N ASP A 52 3.18 24.36 -9.35
CA ASP A 52 3.38 23.42 -10.47
C ASP A 52 4.77 22.80 -10.51
N ALA A 53 5.78 23.50 -10.02
CA ALA A 53 7.15 23.01 -9.94
C ALA A 53 7.33 21.89 -8.89
N ASP A 54 6.45 21.83 -7.90
CA ASP A 54 6.52 20.87 -6.79
C ASP A 54 5.58 19.68 -6.98
N LYS A 55 4.65 19.76 -7.96
CA LYS A 55 3.74 18.67 -8.25
C LYS A 55 4.48 17.43 -8.75
N PRO A 56 4.17 16.25 -8.22
CA PRO A 56 4.71 15.01 -8.77
C PRO A 56 4.15 14.75 -10.18
N MET A 57 4.84 13.95 -10.97
CA MET A 57 4.28 13.43 -12.21
C MET A 57 3.27 12.34 -11.91
N LEU A 58 2.10 12.42 -12.52
CA LEU A 58 1.07 11.41 -12.44
C LEU A 58 1.01 10.65 -13.76
N LEU A 59 1.10 9.31 -13.73
CA LEU A 59 0.83 8.48 -14.91
C LEU A 59 -0.69 8.36 -15.12
N PRO A 60 -1.14 7.98 -16.32
CA PRO A 60 -2.55 7.75 -16.57
C PRO A 60 -3.18 6.84 -15.52
N GLU A 61 -4.39 7.19 -15.08
CA GLU A 61 -5.14 6.40 -14.10
C GLU A 61 -5.35 4.96 -14.60
N LEU A 62 -5.22 4.00 -13.70
CA LEU A 62 -5.44 2.60 -14.06
C LEU A 62 -6.90 2.37 -14.41
N PRO A 63 -7.18 1.62 -15.50
CA PRO A 63 -8.53 1.37 -15.95
C PRO A 63 -9.30 0.51 -14.93
N LYS A 64 -10.59 0.79 -14.81
CA LYS A 64 -11.52 0.06 -13.92
C LYS A 64 -12.36 -0.90 -14.77
N SER A 65 -12.18 -2.20 -14.60
CA SER A 65 -12.98 -3.21 -15.29
C SER A 65 -14.46 -3.09 -14.97
N LYS A 66 -15.30 -3.49 -15.92
CA LYS A 66 -16.76 -3.57 -15.79
C LYS A 66 -17.23 -4.86 -16.47
N PRO A 67 -18.33 -5.48 -15.98
CA PRO A 67 -18.84 -6.72 -16.55
C PRO A 67 -19.19 -6.64 -18.06
N ASP A 68 -19.69 -5.48 -18.50
CA ASP A 68 -20.06 -5.18 -19.88
C ASP A 68 -18.94 -4.60 -20.74
N ALA A 69 -17.83 -4.20 -20.12
CA ALA A 69 -16.67 -3.63 -20.77
C ALA A 69 -15.39 -4.02 -19.99
N PRO A 70 -14.98 -5.29 -20.03
CA PRO A 70 -13.80 -5.75 -19.30
C PRO A 70 -12.54 -5.13 -19.86
N VAL A 71 -11.71 -4.59 -18.96
CA VAL A 71 -10.40 -4.00 -19.26
C VAL A 71 -9.36 -4.60 -18.32
N SER A 72 -8.11 -4.67 -18.76
CA SER A 72 -7.06 -5.24 -17.93
C SER A 72 -6.27 -4.17 -17.21
N THR A 73 -6.60 -3.94 -15.96
CA THR A 73 -5.82 -3.14 -15.00
C THR A 73 -4.40 -3.71 -14.84
N LYS A 74 -4.30 -5.05 -14.78
CA LYS A 74 -3.01 -5.74 -14.67
C LYS A 74 -2.10 -5.43 -15.85
N ASN A 75 -2.61 -5.51 -17.08
CA ASN A 75 -1.80 -5.23 -18.26
C ASN A 75 -1.36 -3.76 -18.30
N GLU A 76 -2.23 -2.84 -17.89
CA GLU A 76 -1.91 -1.42 -17.87
C GLU A 76 -0.81 -1.08 -16.87
N ILE A 77 -0.92 -1.52 -15.61
CA ILE A 77 0.13 -1.27 -14.62
C ILE A 77 1.47 -1.90 -15.07
N MET A 78 1.44 -3.09 -15.64
CA MET A 78 2.64 -3.73 -16.16
C MET A 78 3.23 -3.00 -17.37
N ALA A 79 2.40 -2.34 -18.19
CA ALA A 79 2.85 -1.49 -19.29
C ALA A 79 3.54 -0.22 -18.76
N GLN A 80 2.96 0.45 -17.77
CA GLN A 80 3.54 1.63 -17.12
C GLN A 80 4.89 1.29 -16.43
N LEU A 81 4.97 0.16 -15.72
CA LEU A 81 6.21 -0.32 -15.11
C LEU A 81 7.28 -0.66 -16.16
N ARG A 82 6.88 -1.27 -17.28
CA ARG A 82 7.79 -1.55 -18.39
C ARG A 82 8.30 -0.27 -19.03
N TRP A 83 7.45 0.72 -19.23
CA TRP A 83 7.85 2.01 -19.75
C TRP A 83 8.91 2.67 -18.85
N LEU A 84 8.71 2.69 -17.53
CA LEU A 84 9.70 3.17 -16.56
C LEU A 84 11.03 2.41 -16.61
N ALA A 85 11.01 1.13 -16.98
CA ALA A 85 12.21 0.31 -17.09
C ALA A 85 12.99 0.56 -18.39
N THR A 86 12.31 0.92 -19.49
CA THR A 86 12.88 0.99 -20.84
C THR A 86 13.19 2.39 -21.33
N ASP A 87 12.34 3.36 -21.03
CA ASP A 87 12.61 4.76 -21.34
C ASP A 87 13.61 5.33 -20.31
N LYS A 88 14.78 5.72 -20.75
CA LYS A 88 15.85 6.25 -19.90
C LYS A 88 15.85 7.77 -19.81
N ASN A 89 14.95 8.42 -20.52
CA ASN A 89 14.92 9.89 -20.62
C ASN A 89 13.93 10.54 -19.64
N HIS A 90 13.12 9.75 -18.92
CA HIS A 90 12.11 10.30 -18.01
C HIS A 90 12.69 11.00 -16.76
N GLY A 91 13.90 10.64 -16.33
CA GLY A 91 14.58 11.29 -15.19
C GLY A 91 14.01 10.98 -13.80
N PHE A 92 12.98 10.13 -13.68
CA PHE A 92 12.38 9.79 -12.39
C PHE A 92 13.34 9.01 -11.49
N LYS A 93 13.25 9.27 -10.19
CA LYS A 93 14.07 8.63 -9.15
C LYS A 93 13.25 7.86 -8.14
N THR A 94 11.97 8.16 -8.07
CA THR A 94 11.04 7.49 -7.14
C THR A 94 9.76 7.14 -7.88
N LEU A 95 9.36 5.87 -7.76
CA LEU A 95 8.05 5.38 -8.17
C LEU A 95 7.16 5.25 -6.94
N VAL A 96 5.94 5.77 -7.01
CA VAL A 96 4.90 5.62 -5.99
C VAL A 96 3.73 4.85 -6.57
N ILE A 97 3.26 3.81 -5.89
CA ILE A 97 1.99 3.13 -6.21
C ILE A 97 0.96 3.58 -5.17
N ASP A 98 -0.03 4.35 -5.61
CA ASP A 98 -1.04 4.98 -4.76
C ASP A 98 -2.46 4.47 -5.11
N THR A 99 -2.98 3.51 -4.34
CA THR A 99 -2.43 2.68 -3.26
C THR A 99 -2.47 1.19 -3.63
N VAL A 100 -1.69 0.35 -2.97
CA VAL A 100 -1.78 -1.11 -3.19
C VAL A 100 -3.12 -1.68 -2.69
N SER A 101 -3.76 -1.02 -1.72
CA SER A 101 -5.11 -1.37 -1.26
C SER A 101 -6.14 -1.16 -2.37
N ALA A 102 -6.10 -0.02 -3.05
CA ALA A 102 -6.97 0.25 -4.19
C ALA A 102 -6.63 -0.63 -5.39
N LEU A 103 -5.34 -0.86 -5.65
CA LEU A 103 -4.89 -1.78 -6.69
C LEU A 103 -5.46 -3.20 -6.50
N HIS A 104 -5.53 -3.66 -5.24
CA HIS A 104 -6.14 -4.96 -4.93
C HIS A 104 -7.60 -5.01 -5.35
N ILE A 105 -8.37 -3.98 -5.05
CA ILE A 105 -9.79 -3.89 -5.43
C ILE A 105 -9.95 -3.90 -6.95
N LEU A 106 -9.06 -3.19 -7.68
CA LEU A 106 -9.08 -3.18 -9.14
C LEU A 106 -8.78 -4.56 -9.73
N PHE A 107 -7.80 -5.26 -9.16
CA PHE A 107 -7.43 -6.61 -9.58
C PHE A 107 -8.55 -7.64 -9.28
N GLU A 108 -9.16 -7.56 -8.10
CA GLU A 108 -10.29 -8.42 -7.73
C GLU A 108 -11.45 -8.23 -8.72
N ARG A 109 -11.78 -6.98 -9.03
CA ARG A 109 -12.82 -6.66 -10.01
C ARG A 109 -12.48 -7.21 -11.39
N GLU A 110 -11.26 -6.97 -11.89
CA GLU A 110 -10.83 -7.49 -13.19
C GLU A 110 -10.96 -9.01 -13.26
N LEU A 111 -10.49 -9.73 -12.24
CA LEU A 111 -10.56 -11.19 -12.22
C LEU A 111 -12.00 -11.69 -12.21
N CYS A 112 -12.86 -11.10 -11.37
CA CYS A 112 -14.28 -11.46 -11.32
C CYS A 112 -14.99 -11.16 -12.65
N ASP A 113 -14.80 -9.97 -13.22
CA ASP A 113 -15.44 -9.56 -14.48
C ASP A 113 -14.99 -10.44 -15.66
N SER A 114 -13.69 -10.78 -15.72
CA SER A 114 -13.14 -11.60 -16.81
C SER A 114 -13.67 -13.03 -16.82
N GLU A 115 -14.10 -13.54 -15.68
CA GLU A 115 -14.60 -14.91 -15.50
C GLU A 115 -16.11 -14.98 -15.29
N GLY A 116 -16.79 -13.83 -15.21
CA GLY A 116 -18.22 -13.75 -14.88
C GLY A 116 -18.55 -14.24 -13.46
N ALA A 117 -17.57 -14.15 -12.54
CA ALA A 117 -17.74 -14.57 -11.16
C ALA A 117 -18.40 -13.47 -10.32
N THR A 118 -19.25 -13.85 -9.37
CA THR A 118 -19.94 -12.88 -8.49
C THR A 118 -19.00 -12.31 -7.42
N ASN A 119 -18.01 -13.10 -7.01
CA ASN A 119 -17.02 -12.71 -6.00
C ASN A 119 -15.72 -13.50 -6.17
N ILE A 120 -14.66 -13.05 -5.49
CA ILE A 120 -13.32 -13.62 -5.61
C ILE A 120 -13.21 -15.07 -5.12
N ILE A 121 -14.09 -15.52 -4.22
CA ILE A 121 -14.08 -16.90 -3.71
C ILE A 121 -14.54 -17.88 -4.79
N GLU A 122 -15.45 -17.45 -5.66
CA GLU A 122 -15.97 -18.23 -6.79
C GLU A 122 -15.06 -18.16 -8.01
N ALA A 123 -14.30 -17.07 -8.15
CA ALA A 123 -13.40 -16.86 -9.26
C ALA A 123 -12.31 -17.94 -9.32
N HIS A 124 -11.73 -18.12 -10.50
CA HIS A 124 -10.63 -19.03 -10.80
C HIS A 124 -10.92 -20.51 -10.45
N GLY A 125 -12.18 -20.91 -10.61
CA GLY A 125 -12.64 -22.26 -10.31
C GLY A 125 -12.92 -22.51 -8.84
N GLY A 126 -13.05 -21.47 -8.04
CA GLY A 126 -13.50 -21.54 -6.64
C GLY A 126 -12.43 -22.01 -5.65
N TYR A 127 -12.89 -22.37 -4.44
CA TYR A 127 -12.02 -22.86 -3.35
C TYR A 127 -10.87 -21.93 -2.96
N GLY A 128 -11.06 -20.61 -3.10
CA GLY A 128 -10.06 -19.60 -2.75
C GLY A 128 -8.91 -19.47 -3.78
N LYS A 129 -8.99 -20.12 -4.93
CA LYS A 129 -7.96 -19.99 -5.98
C LYS A 129 -7.88 -18.58 -6.54
N GLY A 130 -8.99 -17.83 -6.56
CA GLY A 130 -9.00 -16.42 -6.95
C GLY A 130 -8.07 -15.57 -6.09
N LEU A 131 -8.03 -15.79 -4.77
CA LEU A 131 -7.11 -15.09 -3.87
C LEU A 131 -5.63 -15.42 -4.15
N LEU A 132 -5.34 -16.68 -4.54
CA LEU A 132 -3.99 -17.07 -4.94
C LEU A 132 -3.58 -16.42 -6.25
N ALA A 133 -4.48 -16.35 -7.23
CA ALA A 133 -4.26 -15.65 -8.50
C ALA A 133 -3.99 -14.16 -8.26
N LEU A 134 -4.76 -13.49 -7.38
CA LEU A 134 -4.51 -12.10 -7.00
C LEU A 134 -3.15 -11.92 -6.34
N ARG A 135 -2.76 -12.80 -5.43
CA ARG A 135 -1.42 -12.77 -4.83
C ARG A 135 -0.32 -12.86 -5.90
N ASP A 136 -0.50 -13.72 -6.90
CA ASP A 136 0.47 -13.86 -7.98
C ASP A 136 0.52 -12.60 -8.85
N TRP A 137 -0.61 -11.92 -9.08
CA TRP A 137 -0.63 -10.63 -9.76
C TRP A 137 0.10 -9.52 -8.97
N HIS A 138 -0.09 -9.47 -7.65
CA HIS A 138 0.67 -8.57 -6.77
C HIS A 138 2.17 -8.89 -6.80
N ASN A 139 2.55 -10.17 -6.82
CA ASN A 139 3.94 -10.58 -6.96
C ASN A 139 4.54 -10.13 -8.30
N ASP A 140 3.80 -10.21 -9.41
CA ASP A 140 4.27 -9.73 -10.73
C ASP A 140 4.60 -8.23 -10.68
N VAL A 141 3.69 -7.42 -10.11
CA VAL A 141 3.89 -5.97 -9.92
C VAL A 141 5.10 -5.70 -9.04
N ARG A 142 5.18 -6.36 -7.88
CA ARG A 142 6.29 -6.20 -6.94
C ARG A 142 7.62 -6.61 -7.56
N ASN A 143 7.66 -7.69 -8.34
CA ASN A 143 8.87 -8.14 -9.03
C ASN A 143 9.33 -7.14 -10.10
N ALA A 144 8.39 -6.53 -10.83
CA ALA A 144 8.71 -5.44 -11.76
C ALA A 144 9.28 -4.21 -11.01
N CYS A 145 8.70 -3.86 -9.86
CA CYS A 145 9.23 -2.80 -8.99
C CYS A 145 10.63 -3.13 -8.47
N GLU A 146 10.89 -4.39 -8.08
CA GLU A 146 12.24 -4.82 -7.68
C GLU A 146 13.25 -4.70 -8.81
N TYR A 147 12.83 -4.98 -10.05
CA TYR A 147 13.69 -4.75 -11.22
C TYR A 147 14.04 -3.27 -11.37
N LEU A 148 13.06 -2.35 -11.21
CA LEU A 148 13.30 -0.90 -11.23
C LEU A 148 14.29 -0.48 -10.15
N ALA A 149 14.13 -1.00 -8.93
CA ALA A 149 15.03 -0.70 -7.82
C ALA A 149 16.46 -1.23 -8.07
N LYS A 150 16.59 -2.47 -8.55
CA LYS A 150 17.89 -3.13 -8.73
C LYS A 150 18.63 -2.71 -10.00
N LYS A 151 17.91 -2.45 -11.09
CA LYS A 151 18.51 -2.25 -12.42
C LYS A 151 18.41 -0.82 -12.93
N CYS A 152 17.39 -0.08 -12.51
CA CYS A 152 17.16 1.29 -12.96
C CYS A 152 17.52 2.33 -11.88
N GLY A 153 17.76 1.90 -10.62
CA GLY A 153 18.08 2.80 -9.52
C GLY A 153 16.89 3.68 -9.11
N ILE A 154 15.67 3.24 -9.34
CA ILE A 154 14.43 3.94 -8.98
C ILE A 154 13.94 3.39 -7.65
N ALA A 155 13.86 4.26 -6.62
CA ALA A 155 13.24 3.91 -5.35
C ALA A 155 11.75 3.61 -5.55
N VAL A 156 11.18 2.70 -4.75
CA VAL A 156 9.76 2.36 -4.85
C VAL A 156 9.08 2.56 -3.51
N ILE A 157 7.95 3.25 -3.53
CA ILE A 157 7.10 3.47 -2.37
C ILE A 157 5.73 2.87 -2.68
N PHE A 158 5.34 1.88 -1.89
CA PHE A 158 3.99 1.31 -1.90
C PHE A 158 3.17 2.02 -0.82
N LEU A 159 2.15 2.77 -1.22
CA LEU A 159 1.19 3.34 -0.26
C LEU A 159 0.10 2.33 0.03
N SER A 160 -0.29 2.22 1.29
CA SER A 160 -1.38 1.35 1.73
C SER A 160 -2.28 2.06 2.73
N HIS A 161 -3.58 1.78 2.67
CA HIS A 161 -4.47 2.08 3.77
C HIS A 161 -4.18 1.15 4.95
N ILE A 162 -4.59 1.60 6.15
CA ILE A 162 -4.46 0.81 7.36
C ILE A 162 -5.67 -0.12 7.49
N GLY A 163 -5.39 -1.41 7.65
CA GLY A 163 -6.36 -2.43 8.03
C GLY A 163 -6.22 -2.78 9.51
N VAL A 164 -7.33 -3.12 10.15
CA VAL A 164 -7.35 -3.57 11.54
C VAL A 164 -7.68 -5.05 11.57
N GLN A 165 -6.76 -5.85 12.09
CA GLN A 165 -6.98 -7.28 12.29
C GLN A 165 -7.09 -7.58 13.78
N LYS A 166 -8.14 -8.32 14.15
CA LYS A 166 -8.28 -8.84 15.51
C LYS A 166 -7.48 -10.12 15.64
N PHE A 167 -6.68 -10.19 16.67
CA PHE A 167 -5.84 -11.33 16.96
C PHE A 167 -6.09 -11.84 18.37
N LYS A 168 -6.11 -13.17 18.53
CA LYS A 168 -6.25 -13.87 19.80
C LYS A 168 -5.18 -14.95 19.90
N GLN A 169 -4.28 -14.79 20.84
CA GLN A 169 -3.09 -15.65 20.96
C GLN A 169 -3.40 -17.06 21.50
N GLY A 170 -4.58 -17.24 22.11
CA GLY A 170 -5.04 -18.52 22.64
C GLY A 170 -6.43 -18.41 23.27
N PRO A 171 -7.07 -19.53 23.67
CA PRO A 171 -8.43 -19.52 24.20
C PRO A 171 -8.61 -18.67 25.46
N ALA A 172 -7.56 -18.49 26.25
CA ALA A 172 -7.56 -17.78 27.52
C ALA A 172 -6.93 -16.38 27.45
N SER A 173 -6.47 -15.94 26.25
CA SER A 173 -5.89 -14.59 26.08
C SER A 173 -6.97 -13.59 25.68
N ASP A 174 -6.78 -12.33 26.04
CA ASP A 174 -7.60 -11.23 25.55
C ASP A 174 -7.41 -11.05 24.05
N GLU A 175 -8.46 -10.63 23.37
CA GLU A 175 -8.42 -10.26 21.96
C GLU A 175 -7.79 -8.87 21.84
N TYR A 176 -6.85 -8.70 20.92
CA TYR A 176 -6.23 -7.40 20.63
C TYR A 176 -6.24 -7.10 19.13
N CYS A 177 -6.15 -5.83 18.79
CA CYS A 177 -6.10 -5.37 17.42
C CYS A 177 -4.64 -5.18 16.98
N ILE A 178 -4.34 -5.66 15.76
CA ILE A 178 -3.07 -5.38 15.08
C ILE A 178 -3.38 -4.50 13.88
N TYR A 179 -2.66 -3.40 13.77
CA TYR A 179 -2.67 -2.59 12.56
C TYR A 179 -1.79 -3.23 11.50
N ASN A 180 -2.31 -3.29 10.28
CA ASN A 180 -1.63 -3.88 9.15
C ASN A 180 -2.00 -3.13 7.86
N LEU A 181 -1.48 -3.56 6.71
CA LEU A 181 -1.97 -3.10 5.42
C LEU A 181 -3.42 -3.55 5.23
N ASP A 182 -4.23 -2.73 4.59
CA ASP A 182 -5.59 -3.08 4.17
C ASP A 182 -5.54 -3.95 2.90
N LEU A 183 -5.14 -5.20 3.12
CA LEU A 183 -5.00 -6.25 2.11
C LEU A 183 -5.40 -7.61 2.72
N PRO A 184 -5.91 -8.54 1.90
CA PRO A 184 -6.09 -9.93 2.34
C PRO A 184 -4.77 -10.56 2.81
N PRO A 185 -4.82 -11.46 3.81
CA PRO A 185 -3.62 -12.09 4.36
C PRO A 185 -2.69 -12.73 3.30
N ALA A 186 -3.25 -13.28 2.23
CA ALA A 186 -2.49 -13.89 1.13
C ALA A 186 -1.60 -12.87 0.39
N CYS A 187 -2.02 -11.59 0.33
CA CYS A 187 -1.32 -10.52 -0.39
C CYS A 187 -0.40 -9.69 0.53
N LEU A 188 -0.62 -9.73 1.85
CA LEU A 188 0.16 -8.95 2.82
C LEU A 188 1.66 -9.18 2.69
N SER A 189 2.09 -10.44 2.63
CA SER A 189 3.51 -10.83 2.59
C SER A 189 4.27 -10.21 1.42
N VAL A 190 3.59 -9.87 0.32
CA VAL A 190 4.18 -9.27 -0.88
C VAL A 190 4.77 -7.89 -0.56
N TYR A 191 4.09 -7.11 0.28
CA TYR A 191 4.44 -5.73 0.60
C TYR A 191 4.99 -5.53 2.02
N VAL A 192 5.09 -6.60 2.80
CA VAL A 192 5.66 -6.58 4.14
C VAL A 192 7.01 -7.29 4.19
N ASN A 193 7.08 -8.54 3.69
CA ASN A 193 8.29 -9.36 3.86
C ASN A 193 9.34 -9.11 2.78
N LEU A 194 8.97 -8.51 1.67
CA LEU A 194 9.82 -8.37 0.48
C LEU A 194 10.20 -6.92 0.17
N VAL A 195 10.10 -6.04 1.16
CA VAL A 195 10.49 -4.63 1.12
C VAL A 195 11.58 -4.36 2.14
N ASP A 196 12.27 -3.22 2.04
CA ASP A 196 13.36 -2.86 2.96
C ASP A 196 12.84 -2.30 4.28
N ALA A 197 11.66 -1.66 4.26
CA ALA A 197 11.01 -1.13 5.45
C ALA A 197 9.49 -1.07 5.28
N VAL A 198 8.78 -1.28 6.37
CA VAL A 198 7.36 -0.94 6.51
C VAL A 198 7.28 0.19 7.52
N VAL A 199 6.65 1.29 7.12
CA VAL A 199 6.59 2.52 7.91
C VAL A 199 5.13 2.90 8.10
N PHE A 200 4.71 3.14 9.34
CA PHE A 200 3.38 3.63 9.64
C PHE A 200 3.41 5.14 9.80
N LEU A 201 2.59 5.83 9.00
CA LEU A 201 2.34 7.26 9.16
C LEU A 201 1.07 7.41 9.99
N THR A 202 1.22 8.00 11.16
CA THR A 202 0.13 8.25 12.10
C THR A 202 0.09 9.72 12.50
N GLN A 203 -1.04 10.15 13.00
CA GLN A 203 -1.23 11.48 13.56
C GLN A 203 -1.37 11.38 15.08
N GLU A 204 -0.84 12.35 15.80
CA GLU A 204 -1.04 12.41 17.24
C GLU A 204 -2.49 12.71 17.55
N GLU A 205 -3.10 11.82 18.32
CA GLU A 205 -4.50 11.90 18.71
C GLU A 205 -4.63 11.62 20.21
N PHE A 206 -5.46 12.38 20.88
CA PHE A 206 -5.83 12.10 22.26
C PHE A 206 -7.30 12.38 22.49
N VAL A 207 -7.86 11.70 23.50
CA VAL A 207 -9.26 11.88 23.87
C VAL A 207 -9.32 12.80 25.08
N ASP A 208 -9.94 13.97 24.90
CA ASP A 208 -10.15 14.95 25.96
C ASP A 208 -11.57 14.87 26.49
N GLY A 209 -11.69 15.03 27.84
CA GLY A 209 -12.97 15.10 28.50
C GLY A 209 -13.70 13.78 28.74
N ASN A 210 -12.97 12.65 28.82
CA ASN A 210 -13.53 11.39 29.30
C ASN A 210 -14.07 11.58 30.74
N LYS A 211 -15.31 11.13 30.98
CA LYS A 211 -15.86 11.08 32.36
C LYS A 211 -15.79 9.64 32.85
N THR A 212 -15.26 9.46 34.03
CA THR A 212 -15.18 8.16 34.70
C THR A 212 -16.06 8.16 35.98
N ASP A 213 -16.54 6.98 36.33
CA ASP A 213 -17.19 6.76 37.64
C ASP A 213 -16.15 6.63 38.77
N LYS A 214 -16.65 6.40 40.00
CA LYS A 214 -15.78 6.24 41.19
C LYS A 214 -14.89 4.97 41.11
N LYS A 215 -15.14 4.07 40.17
CA LYS A 215 -14.36 2.83 39.93
C LYS A 215 -13.40 2.96 38.74
N GLY A 216 -13.31 4.14 38.12
CA GLY A 216 -12.44 4.36 36.96
C GLY A 216 -13.01 3.90 35.60
N VAL A 217 -14.29 3.49 35.58
CA VAL A 217 -14.94 3.07 34.34
C VAL A 217 -15.41 4.29 33.57
N ILE A 218 -15.11 4.37 32.27
CA ILE A 218 -15.55 5.49 31.42
C ILE A 218 -17.07 5.43 31.27
N THR A 219 -17.75 6.48 31.77
CA THR A 219 -19.20 6.65 31.68
C THR A 219 -19.63 7.54 30.53
N LYS A 220 -18.71 8.36 30.02
CA LYS A 220 -18.92 9.18 28.83
C LYS A 220 -17.57 9.38 28.14
N TYR A 221 -17.52 9.08 26.83
CA TYR A 221 -16.35 9.34 26.00
C TYR A 221 -16.21 10.84 25.72
N GLY A 222 -14.99 11.31 25.76
CA GLY A 222 -14.61 12.68 25.39
C GLY A 222 -14.59 12.89 23.89
N LYS A 223 -14.05 14.02 23.48
CA LYS A 223 -13.81 14.34 22.06
C LYS A 223 -12.40 13.92 21.66
N LEU A 224 -12.28 13.32 20.47
CA LEU A 224 -10.98 13.11 19.84
C LEU A 224 -10.41 14.47 19.42
N ILE A 225 -9.20 14.76 19.85
CA ILE A 225 -8.44 15.94 19.45
C ILE A 225 -7.23 15.49 18.68
N GLN A 226 -7.02 16.08 17.51
CA GLN A 226 -5.85 15.87 16.66
C GLN A 226 -4.96 17.11 16.78
N THR A 227 -3.69 16.93 17.14
CA THR A 227 -2.73 18.04 17.28
C THR A 227 -2.25 18.56 15.92
N GLY A 228 -2.38 17.76 14.86
CA GLY A 228 -1.83 18.04 13.54
C GLY A 228 -0.44 17.46 13.34
N ASP A 229 0.24 17.06 14.40
CA ASP A 229 1.56 16.45 14.33
C ASP A 229 1.47 15.03 13.77
N ARG A 230 2.43 14.67 12.91
CA ARG A 230 2.49 13.38 12.23
C ARG A 230 3.80 12.70 12.56
N TYR A 231 3.73 11.39 12.78
CA TYR A 231 4.86 10.57 13.15
C TYR A 231 5.03 9.40 12.19
N LEU A 232 6.28 9.06 11.92
CA LEU A 232 6.66 7.84 11.23
C LEU A 232 7.09 6.82 12.27
N VAL A 233 6.39 5.70 12.33
CA VAL A 233 6.69 4.59 13.23
C VAL A 233 7.31 3.45 12.41
N THR A 234 8.53 3.09 12.72
CA THR A 234 9.32 2.07 12.01
C THR A 234 9.55 0.81 12.83
N GLU A 235 9.40 0.90 14.15
CA GLU A 235 9.55 -0.24 15.04
C GLU A 235 8.23 -0.97 15.20
N ASN A 236 8.32 -2.29 15.16
CA ASN A 236 7.25 -3.16 15.60
C ASN A 236 7.24 -3.15 17.13
N ALA A 237 6.94 -1.98 17.72
CA ALA A 237 6.54 -1.92 19.11
C ALA A 237 5.29 -2.79 19.19
N GLY A 238 5.44 -4.01 19.67
CA GLY A 238 4.49 -5.12 19.62
C GLY A 238 3.11 -4.87 20.18
N ASN A 239 2.56 -3.76 19.95
CA ASN A 239 1.19 -3.29 20.10
C ASN A 239 1.17 -1.82 19.66
N VAL A 240 0.96 -1.57 18.38
CA VAL A 240 0.38 -0.31 17.97
C VAL A 240 -1.12 -0.48 18.14
N GLY A 241 -1.59 -0.39 19.34
CA GLY A 241 -2.99 -0.46 19.73
C GLY A 241 -3.15 0.18 21.06
#